data_bdb1e3c0d397f68d446377986c2b5c6e
#
_entry.id   bdb1e3c0d397f68d446377986c2b5c6e
#
_cell.length_a   1.000
_cell.length_b   1.000
_cell.length_c   1.000
_cell.angle_alpha   90.00
_cell.angle_beta   90.00
_cell.angle_gamma   90.00
#
_symmetry.space_group_name_H-M   'P 1'
#
loop_
_entity.id
_entity.type
_entity.pdbx_description
1 polymer ?
#
loop_
_entity_poly.entity_id
_entity_poly.type
_entity_poly.pdbx_seq_one_letter_code
_entity_poly.pdbx_strand_id
1 'polypeptide(L)'
;AFFKIKEQKEHGFEFENIVPIPYVKWADYHDEVTIRFSPEIMPYLINLKQNFTQHALSDIAELNSKYSIILYRWLSMNYNQYEHYSAKGGRREEQVETYRNPSISIRELREMTDTMKDYPRFQSLESYIIKNSLKEINEHTSFKVTYEKVKKGRSINSIVFHITKKRRADDNSYKLEDKVYQKAKVQKEEKENLLYAEAMQSKYTKLLLEHFLLSPYEMTNPATMAGLQRNVYPKYDELKDLMGIDGVKKHL
;
A
#
# COMPACT_ATOMS: atom_id res chain seq x y z
N ALA A 1 -15.27 9.94 -12.64
CA ALA A 1 -15.47 8.57 -12.18
C ALA A 1 -15.83 8.59 -10.69
N PHE A 2 -16.77 7.72 -10.28
CA PHE A 2 -17.17 7.58 -8.88
C PHE A 2 -16.56 6.31 -8.31
N PHE A 3 -16.09 6.39 -7.07
CA PHE A 3 -15.77 5.25 -6.25
C PHE A 3 -17.06 4.81 -5.55
N LYS A 4 -17.51 3.59 -5.82
CA LYS A 4 -18.79 3.07 -5.33
C LYS A 4 -18.55 2.05 -4.24
N ILE A 5 -19.18 2.26 -3.09
CA ILE A 5 -19.19 1.34 -1.97
C ILE A 5 -20.60 0.78 -1.83
N LYS A 6 -20.69 -0.51 -1.55
CA LYS A 6 -21.92 -1.20 -1.21
C LYS A 6 -21.67 -2.04 0.02
N GLU A 7 -22.26 -1.67 1.13
CA GLU A 7 -22.17 -2.41 2.38
C GLU A 7 -23.50 -3.07 2.73
N GLN A 8 -23.44 -4.29 3.23
CA GLN A 8 -24.62 -4.97 3.77
C GLN A 8 -24.79 -4.55 5.23
N LYS A 9 -25.97 -4.02 5.55
CA LYS A 9 -26.40 -3.65 6.91
C LYS A 9 -27.53 -4.58 7.36
N GLU A 10 -27.94 -4.50 8.61
CA GLU A 10 -29.03 -5.33 9.17
C GLU A 10 -30.35 -5.23 8.40
N HIS A 11 -30.66 -4.07 7.83
CA HIS A 11 -31.92 -3.80 7.14
C HIS A 11 -31.77 -3.60 5.61
N GLY A 12 -30.67 -4.10 5.01
CA GLY A 12 -30.47 -4.00 3.56
C GLY A 12 -29.06 -3.57 3.16
N PHE A 13 -28.94 -2.78 2.10
CA PHE A 13 -27.65 -2.33 1.59
C PHE A 13 -27.55 -0.81 1.70
N GLU A 14 -26.42 -0.35 2.19
CA GLU A 14 -25.99 1.05 2.13
C GLU A 14 -25.14 1.26 0.88
N PHE A 15 -25.39 2.35 0.17
CA PHE A 15 -24.67 2.71 -1.05
C PHE A 15 -24.02 4.07 -0.88
N GLU A 16 -22.75 4.16 -1.14
CA GLU A 16 -21.99 5.41 -1.14
C GLU A 16 -21.33 5.61 -2.50
N ASN A 17 -21.38 6.83 -3.04
CA ASN A 17 -20.69 7.22 -4.25
C ASN A 17 -19.75 8.39 -3.94
N ILE A 18 -18.45 8.13 -3.96
CA ILE A 18 -17.41 9.11 -3.65
C ILE A 18 -16.79 9.60 -4.96
N VAL A 19 -16.58 10.92 -5.09
CA VAL A 19 -15.69 11.49 -6.12
C VAL A 19 -14.28 11.53 -5.53
N PRO A 20 -13.38 10.63 -5.93
CA PRO A 20 -12.07 10.52 -5.27
C PRO A 20 -11.21 11.77 -5.46
N ILE A 21 -11.24 12.37 -6.63
CA ILE A 21 -10.44 13.54 -7.02
C ILE A 21 -11.39 14.63 -7.51
N PRO A 22 -11.91 15.48 -6.60
CA PRO A 22 -12.82 16.57 -6.96
C PRO A 22 -12.10 17.77 -7.59
N TYR A 23 -10.77 17.83 -7.50
CA TYR A 23 -9.99 18.96 -8.00
C TYR A 23 -8.72 18.51 -8.68
N VAL A 24 -8.52 18.98 -9.93
CA VAL A 24 -7.29 18.83 -10.70
C VAL A 24 -6.95 20.18 -11.30
N LYS A 25 -5.70 20.59 -11.17
CA LYS A 25 -5.17 21.83 -11.76
C LYS A 25 -3.86 21.52 -12.47
N TRP A 26 -3.72 21.98 -13.68
CA TRP A 26 -2.49 21.92 -14.47
C TRP A 26 -2.33 23.22 -15.28
N ALA A 27 -1.14 23.44 -15.80
CA ALA A 27 -0.86 24.54 -16.71
C ALA A 27 0.02 24.05 -17.86
N ASP A 28 -0.19 24.60 -19.05
CA ASP A 28 0.52 24.18 -20.27
C ASP A 28 2.03 24.49 -20.24
N TYR A 29 2.46 25.34 -19.31
CA TYR A 29 3.84 25.80 -19.16
C TYR A 29 4.56 25.18 -17.95
N HIS A 30 3.95 24.22 -17.27
CA HIS A 30 4.52 23.49 -16.14
C HIS A 30 4.22 21.99 -16.25
N ASP A 31 5.22 21.16 -15.93
CA ASP A 31 5.10 19.71 -15.91
C ASP A 31 4.42 19.19 -14.63
N GLU A 32 3.86 20.08 -13.81
CA GLU A 32 3.23 19.74 -12.54
C GLU A 32 1.71 19.69 -12.65
N VAL A 33 1.13 18.67 -12.06
CA VAL A 33 -0.32 18.54 -11.90
C VAL A 33 -0.66 18.54 -10.41
N THR A 34 -1.47 19.49 -10.00
CA THR A 34 -2.01 19.53 -8.63
C THR A 34 -3.31 18.74 -8.57
N ILE A 35 -3.38 17.75 -7.69
CA ILE A 35 -4.59 16.98 -7.42
C ILE A 35 -4.98 17.15 -5.95
N ARG A 36 -6.30 17.13 -5.68
CA ARG A 36 -6.83 17.10 -4.32
C ARG A 36 -7.78 15.91 -4.20
N PHE A 37 -7.54 15.08 -3.20
CA PHE A 37 -8.44 13.99 -2.84
C PHE A 37 -9.58 14.50 -1.96
N SER A 38 -10.76 13.89 -2.09
CA SER A 38 -11.86 14.17 -1.17
C SER A 38 -11.57 13.56 0.21
N PRO A 39 -12.05 14.17 1.31
CA PRO A 39 -11.90 13.60 2.66
C PRO A 39 -12.48 12.20 2.79
N GLU A 40 -13.57 11.93 2.10
CA GLU A 40 -14.31 10.66 2.15
C GLU A 40 -13.50 9.50 1.54
N ILE A 41 -12.61 9.77 0.56
CA ILE A 41 -11.76 8.73 -0.02
C ILE A 41 -10.49 8.47 0.82
N MET A 42 -10.11 9.38 1.72
CA MET A 42 -8.86 9.28 2.47
C MET A 42 -8.72 7.98 3.28
N PRO A 43 -9.77 7.45 3.95
CA PRO A 43 -9.68 6.16 4.65
C PRO A 43 -9.31 4.98 3.73
N TYR A 44 -9.62 5.08 2.44
CA TYR A 44 -9.31 4.06 1.42
C TYR A 44 -7.97 4.26 0.74
N LEU A 45 -7.25 5.36 1.01
CA LEU A 45 -5.95 5.68 0.42
C LEU A 45 -4.80 5.64 1.45
N ILE A 46 -5.09 5.99 2.71
CA ILE A 46 -4.07 6.11 3.76
C ILE A 46 -4.03 4.84 4.59
N ASN A 47 -2.82 4.41 4.95
CA ASN A 47 -2.57 3.25 5.81
C ASN A 47 -3.17 1.93 5.28
N LEU A 48 -3.17 1.74 3.96
CA LEU A 48 -3.57 0.49 3.34
C LEU A 48 -2.62 -0.63 3.78
N LYS A 49 -3.08 -1.47 4.72
CA LYS A 49 -2.32 -2.63 5.22
C LYS A 49 -2.71 -3.93 4.52
N GLN A 50 -3.88 -3.95 3.88
CA GLN A 50 -4.46 -5.15 3.25
C GLN A 50 -5.28 -4.76 2.01
N ASN A 51 -5.53 -5.72 1.13
CA ASN A 51 -6.41 -5.60 -0.03
C ASN A 51 -6.00 -4.52 -1.06
N PHE A 52 -4.70 -4.26 -1.22
CA PHE A 52 -4.19 -3.39 -2.27
C PHE A 52 -3.35 -4.16 -3.28
N THR A 53 -3.33 -3.69 -4.51
CA THR A 53 -2.48 -4.23 -5.57
C THR A 53 -1.32 -3.28 -5.81
N GLN A 54 -0.11 -3.81 -5.75
CA GLN A 54 1.12 -3.08 -6.03
C GLN A 54 1.66 -3.48 -7.40
N HIS A 55 2.03 -2.51 -8.22
CA HIS A 55 2.69 -2.74 -9.50
C HIS A 55 3.71 -1.63 -9.78
N ALA A 56 4.75 -1.96 -10.56
CA ALA A 56 5.77 -1.00 -10.91
C ALA A 56 5.17 0.11 -11.79
N LEU A 57 5.32 1.36 -11.38
CA LEU A 57 4.86 2.50 -12.17
C LEU A 57 5.62 2.61 -13.50
N SER A 58 6.90 2.23 -13.51
CA SER A 58 7.72 2.12 -14.72
C SER A 58 7.11 1.22 -15.79
N ASP A 59 6.59 0.04 -15.37
CA ASP A 59 5.95 -0.89 -16.30
C ASP A 59 4.68 -0.28 -16.92
N ILE A 60 3.90 0.49 -16.15
CA ILE A 60 2.69 1.15 -16.66
C ILE A 60 3.03 2.33 -17.57
N ALA A 61 4.06 3.11 -17.22
CA ALA A 61 4.45 4.29 -17.98
C ALA A 61 4.94 3.96 -19.42
N GLU A 62 5.44 2.74 -19.62
CA GLU A 62 5.87 2.27 -20.94
C GLU A 62 4.72 1.70 -21.80
N LEU A 63 3.52 1.53 -21.23
CA LEU A 63 2.34 1.03 -21.93
C LEU A 63 1.55 2.18 -22.57
N ASN A 64 1.34 2.13 -23.88
CA ASN A 64 0.65 3.18 -24.62
C ASN A 64 -0.86 2.90 -24.80
N SER A 65 -1.24 1.63 -24.87
CA SER A 65 -2.64 1.25 -25.06
C SER A 65 -3.42 1.20 -23.76
N LYS A 66 -4.61 1.83 -23.70
CA LYS A 66 -5.52 1.67 -22.57
C LYS A 66 -5.83 0.21 -22.24
N TYR A 67 -5.91 -0.65 -23.26
CA TYR A 67 -6.19 -2.08 -23.09
C TYR A 67 -5.01 -2.81 -22.48
N SER A 68 -3.79 -2.45 -22.85
CA SER A 68 -2.55 -2.98 -22.27
C SER A 68 -2.43 -2.62 -20.80
N ILE A 69 -2.76 -1.38 -20.44
CA ILE A 69 -2.75 -0.91 -19.05
C ILE A 69 -3.79 -1.67 -18.22
N ILE A 70 -5.03 -1.80 -18.73
CA ILE A 70 -6.10 -2.50 -18.04
C ILE A 70 -5.75 -3.97 -17.83
N LEU A 71 -5.28 -4.65 -18.89
CA LEU A 71 -4.91 -6.06 -18.83
C LEU A 71 -3.70 -6.28 -17.94
N TYR A 72 -2.67 -5.44 -18.03
CA TYR A 72 -1.48 -5.50 -17.16
C TYR A 72 -1.86 -5.38 -15.68
N ARG A 73 -2.71 -4.41 -15.33
CA ARG A 73 -3.16 -4.24 -13.94
C ARG A 73 -3.90 -5.47 -13.42
N TRP A 74 -4.77 -6.06 -14.21
CA TRP A 74 -5.49 -7.28 -13.84
C TRP A 74 -4.55 -8.48 -13.69
N LEU A 75 -3.61 -8.67 -14.62
CA LEU A 75 -2.59 -9.72 -14.56
C LEU A 75 -1.67 -9.53 -13.35
N SER A 76 -1.24 -8.30 -13.10
CA SER A 76 -0.39 -7.94 -11.94
C SER A 76 -1.08 -8.20 -10.61
N MET A 77 -2.37 -7.89 -10.49
CA MET A 77 -3.16 -8.21 -9.30
C MET A 77 -3.16 -9.72 -9.02
N ASN A 78 -3.40 -10.53 -10.03
CA ASN A 78 -3.38 -11.99 -9.89
C ASN A 78 -1.98 -12.49 -9.53
N TYR A 79 -0.94 -12.03 -10.22
CA TYR A 79 0.42 -12.46 -9.98
C TYR A 79 0.93 -12.07 -8.57
N ASN A 80 0.56 -10.90 -8.06
CA ASN A 80 0.87 -10.50 -6.69
C ASN A 80 0.22 -11.44 -5.66
N GLN A 81 -1.00 -11.93 -5.92
CA GLN A 81 -1.62 -12.94 -5.06
C GLN A 81 -0.87 -14.26 -5.13
N TYR A 82 -0.41 -14.67 -6.32
CA TYR A 82 0.45 -15.85 -6.47
C TYR A 82 1.73 -15.71 -5.65
N GLU A 83 2.49 -14.62 -5.80
CA GLU A 83 3.72 -14.38 -5.03
C GLU A 83 3.45 -14.37 -3.51
N HIS A 84 2.37 -13.70 -3.08
CA HIS A 84 2.01 -13.62 -1.67
C HIS A 84 1.72 -14.99 -1.06
N TYR A 85 0.84 -15.78 -1.67
CA TYR A 85 0.45 -17.08 -1.12
C TYR A 85 1.51 -18.16 -1.32
N SER A 86 2.34 -18.07 -2.35
CA SER A 86 3.50 -18.94 -2.54
C SER A 86 4.55 -18.75 -1.43
N ALA A 87 4.75 -17.50 -0.97
CA ALA A 87 5.71 -17.19 0.08
C ALA A 87 5.15 -17.42 1.49
N LYS A 88 3.87 -17.08 1.73
CA LYS A 88 3.26 -17.10 3.07
C LYS A 88 2.57 -18.42 3.40
N GLY A 89 2.20 -19.21 2.40
CA GLY A 89 1.35 -20.39 2.59
C GLY A 89 -0.10 -20.03 2.92
N GLY A 90 -0.83 -20.99 3.48
CA GLY A 90 -2.23 -20.79 3.92
C GLY A 90 -3.28 -21.10 2.86
N ARG A 91 -2.87 -21.52 1.65
CA ARG A 91 -3.75 -22.01 0.58
C ARG A 91 -3.20 -23.31 -0.02
N ARG A 92 -4.06 -24.09 -0.63
CA ARG A 92 -3.65 -25.29 -1.38
C ARG A 92 -2.88 -24.87 -2.62
N GLU A 93 -1.87 -25.64 -3.01
CA GLU A 93 -1.01 -25.35 -4.18
C GLU A 93 -1.82 -25.13 -5.45
N GLU A 94 -2.82 -25.97 -5.71
CA GLU A 94 -3.72 -25.81 -6.86
C GLU A 94 -4.44 -24.46 -6.89
N GLN A 95 -4.85 -23.94 -5.72
CA GLN A 95 -5.48 -22.63 -5.61
C GLN A 95 -4.48 -21.47 -5.83
N VAL A 96 -3.23 -21.69 -5.40
CA VAL A 96 -2.17 -20.69 -5.61
C VAL A 96 -1.81 -20.62 -7.09
N GLU A 97 -1.72 -21.76 -7.78
CA GLU A 97 -1.45 -21.80 -9.22
C GLU A 97 -2.56 -21.16 -10.07
N THR A 98 -3.81 -21.10 -9.60
CA THR A 98 -4.87 -20.36 -10.32
C THR A 98 -4.59 -18.87 -10.42
N TYR A 99 -3.85 -18.30 -9.48
CA TYR A 99 -3.45 -16.88 -9.56
C TYR A 99 -2.33 -16.63 -10.57
N ARG A 100 -1.46 -17.61 -10.79
CA ARG A 100 -0.45 -17.55 -11.84
C ARG A 100 -1.05 -17.80 -13.22
N ASN A 101 -2.14 -18.58 -13.26
CA ASN A 101 -2.85 -18.96 -14.48
C ASN A 101 -4.31 -18.46 -14.43
N PRO A 102 -4.54 -17.16 -14.32
CA PRO A 102 -5.89 -16.62 -14.15
C PRO A 102 -6.74 -16.82 -15.40
N SER A 103 -7.99 -17.21 -15.16
CA SER A 103 -9.00 -17.36 -16.20
C SER A 103 -10.01 -16.22 -16.16
N ILE A 104 -10.39 -15.72 -17.32
CA ILE A 104 -11.42 -14.70 -17.46
C ILE A 104 -12.38 -15.10 -18.57
N SER A 105 -13.69 -14.94 -18.35
CA SER A 105 -14.67 -15.14 -19.41
C SER A 105 -14.60 -14.02 -20.46
N ILE A 106 -15.03 -14.32 -21.69
CA ILE A 106 -15.07 -13.30 -22.76
C ILE A 106 -15.97 -12.12 -22.38
N ARG A 107 -17.04 -12.39 -21.63
CA ARG A 107 -17.95 -11.34 -21.16
C ARG A 107 -17.24 -10.42 -20.16
N GLU A 108 -16.62 -10.98 -19.13
CA GLU A 108 -15.87 -10.20 -18.12
C GLU A 108 -14.72 -9.42 -18.76
N LEU A 109 -14.00 -10.02 -19.71
CA LEU A 109 -12.94 -9.33 -20.45
C LEU A 109 -13.51 -8.10 -21.19
N ARG A 110 -14.67 -8.22 -21.84
CA ARG A 110 -15.34 -7.10 -22.49
C ARG A 110 -15.81 -6.03 -21.52
N GLU A 111 -16.36 -6.44 -20.39
CA GLU A 111 -16.77 -5.52 -19.31
C GLU A 111 -15.56 -4.76 -18.75
N MET A 112 -14.47 -5.47 -18.48
CA MET A 112 -13.22 -4.88 -17.98
C MET A 112 -12.58 -3.89 -18.96
N THR A 113 -12.63 -4.19 -20.26
CA THR A 113 -12.04 -3.34 -21.31
C THR A 113 -13.00 -2.31 -21.90
N ASP A 114 -14.25 -2.25 -21.40
CA ASP A 114 -15.33 -1.40 -21.94
C ASP A 114 -15.56 -1.61 -23.44
N THR A 115 -15.61 -2.89 -23.87
CA THR A 115 -15.80 -3.29 -25.26
C THR A 115 -17.04 -4.16 -25.49
N MET A 116 -18.07 -3.97 -24.67
CA MET A 116 -19.33 -4.75 -24.78
C MET A 116 -20.00 -4.59 -26.13
N LYS A 117 -19.90 -3.41 -26.73
CA LYS A 117 -20.50 -3.07 -28.04
C LYS A 117 -19.50 -3.14 -29.18
N ASP A 118 -18.21 -3.21 -28.87
CA ASP A 118 -17.13 -3.20 -29.86
C ASP A 118 -16.64 -4.62 -30.15
N TYR A 119 -16.01 -4.80 -31.30
CA TYR A 119 -15.39 -6.06 -31.71
C TYR A 119 -16.34 -7.28 -31.56
N PRO A 120 -17.50 -7.31 -32.23
CA PRO A 120 -18.54 -8.35 -32.03
C PRO A 120 -18.01 -9.77 -32.28
N ARG A 121 -17.06 -9.93 -33.23
CA ARG A 121 -16.41 -11.21 -33.51
C ARG A 121 -15.24 -11.42 -32.55
N PHE A 122 -15.11 -12.65 -32.02
CA PHE A 122 -14.00 -13.00 -31.16
C PHE A 122 -12.64 -12.76 -31.80
N GLN A 123 -12.48 -13.04 -33.09
CA GLN A 123 -11.22 -12.82 -33.84
C GLN A 123 -10.76 -11.35 -33.79
N SER A 124 -11.69 -10.41 -33.90
CA SER A 124 -11.38 -8.98 -33.78
C SER A 124 -11.01 -8.62 -32.34
N LEU A 125 -11.75 -9.09 -31.33
CA LEU A 125 -11.40 -8.91 -29.92
C LEU A 125 -10.01 -9.50 -29.63
N GLU A 126 -9.74 -10.70 -30.10
CA GLU A 126 -8.44 -11.36 -29.93
C GLU A 126 -7.31 -10.53 -30.54
N SER A 127 -7.48 -10.07 -31.78
CA SER A 127 -6.44 -9.33 -32.50
C SER A 127 -6.16 -7.97 -31.90
N TYR A 128 -7.21 -7.16 -31.70
CA TYR A 128 -7.07 -5.76 -31.30
C TYR A 128 -6.86 -5.58 -29.80
N ILE A 129 -7.46 -6.44 -28.97
CA ILE A 129 -7.37 -6.29 -27.52
C ILE A 129 -6.29 -7.21 -26.95
N ILE A 130 -6.39 -8.55 -27.19
CA ILE A 130 -5.55 -9.51 -26.48
C ILE A 130 -4.14 -9.52 -27.04
N LYS A 131 -4.00 -9.78 -28.36
CA LYS A 131 -2.67 -9.93 -28.97
C LYS A 131 -1.85 -8.65 -28.91
N ASN A 132 -2.46 -7.50 -29.21
CA ASN A 132 -1.76 -6.22 -29.16
C ASN A 132 -1.34 -5.88 -27.73
N SER A 133 -2.24 -6.07 -26.76
CA SER A 133 -1.90 -5.82 -25.35
C SER A 133 -0.83 -6.75 -24.83
N LEU A 134 -0.89 -8.05 -25.16
CA LEU A 134 0.13 -8.99 -24.74
C LEU A 134 1.48 -8.75 -25.41
N LYS A 135 1.48 -8.29 -26.66
CA LYS A 135 2.72 -7.89 -27.33
C LYS A 135 3.40 -6.76 -26.55
N GLU A 136 2.66 -5.69 -26.26
CA GLU A 136 3.16 -4.53 -25.54
C GLU A 136 3.60 -4.89 -24.10
N ILE A 137 2.79 -5.65 -23.37
CA ILE A 137 3.14 -6.16 -22.03
C ILE A 137 4.41 -7.00 -22.08
N ASN A 138 4.52 -7.91 -23.04
CA ASN A 138 5.68 -8.77 -23.19
C ASN A 138 6.94 -8.03 -23.63
N GLU A 139 6.84 -6.91 -24.32
CA GLU A 139 7.99 -6.09 -24.74
C GLU A 139 8.46 -5.17 -23.63
N HIS A 140 7.54 -4.46 -22.98
CA HIS A 140 7.83 -3.31 -22.12
C HIS A 140 7.74 -3.58 -20.61
N THR A 141 7.13 -4.69 -20.16
CA THR A 141 7.01 -4.95 -18.74
C THR A 141 7.87 -6.12 -18.25
N SER A 142 7.91 -6.29 -16.95
CA SER A 142 8.57 -7.41 -16.27
C SER A 142 7.89 -8.76 -16.50
N PHE A 143 6.70 -8.79 -17.13
CA PHE A 143 5.96 -10.02 -17.39
C PHE A 143 6.23 -10.61 -18.77
N LYS A 144 6.20 -11.95 -18.82
CA LYS A 144 6.01 -12.73 -20.03
C LYS A 144 4.70 -13.49 -19.89
N VAL A 145 3.73 -13.15 -20.74
CA VAL A 145 2.37 -13.68 -20.68
C VAL A 145 2.03 -14.40 -21.97
N THR A 146 1.53 -15.61 -21.85
CA THR A 146 0.90 -16.37 -22.92
C THR A 146 -0.55 -16.63 -22.58
N TYR A 147 -1.35 -17.13 -23.52
CA TYR A 147 -2.75 -17.42 -23.25
C TYR A 147 -3.25 -18.62 -24.03
N GLU A 148 -4.28 -19.27 -23.49
CA GLU A 148 -5.02 -20.35 -24.10
C GLU A 148 -6.51 -20.04 -24.17
N LYS A 149 -7.18 -20.58 -25.20
CA LYS A 149 -8.60 -20.38 -25.44
C LYS A 149 -9.38 -21.58 -24.94
N VAL A 150 -10.33 -21.33 -24.03
CA VAL A 150 -11.22 -22.36 -23.53
C VAL A 150 -12.55 -22.29 -24.27
N LYS A 151 -12.91 -23.39 -24.91
CA LYS A 151 -14.17 -23.50 -25.67
C LYS A 151 -15.27 -24.10 -24.81
N LYS A 152 -16.50 -23.61 -25.02
CA LYS A 152 -17.73 -24.27 -24.56
C LYS A 152 -18.60 -24.53 -25.80
N GLY A 153 -18.64 -25.79 -26.22
CA GLY A 153 -19.22 -26.15 -27.51
C GLY A 153 -18.41 -25.57 -28.69
N ARG A 154 -19.08 -24.84 -29.58
CA ARG A 154 -18.46 -24.24 -30.79
C ARG A 154 -17.87 -22.84 -30.54
N SER A 155 -18.12 -22.24 -29.38
CA SER A 155 -17.74 -20.86 -29.08
C SER A 155 -16.60 -20.80 -28.06
N ILE A 156 -15.74 -19.78 -28.16
CA ILE A 156 -14.75 -19.45 -27.13
C ILE A 156 -15.52 -18.84 -25.95
N ASN A 157 -15.38 -19.45 -24.78
CA ASN A 157 -16.07 -19.02 -23.56
C ASN A 157 -15.17 -18.20 -22.63
N SER A 158 -13.92 -18.61 -22.48
CA SER A 158 -12.97 -17.94 -21.61
C SER A 158 -11.54 -18.06 -22.13
N ILE A 159 -10.66 -17.30 -21.52
CA ILE A 159 -9.22 -17.28 -21.79
C ILE A 159 -8.51 -17.56 -20.49
N VAL A 160 -7.53 -18.43 -20.52
CA VAL A 160 -6.57 -18.66 -19.42
C VAL A 160 -5.26 -17.98 -19.82
N PHE A 161 -4.77 -17.11 -18.96
CA PHE A 161 -3.46 -16.48 -19.14
C PHE A 161 -2.41 -17.24 -18.30
N HIS A 162 -1.18 -17.30 -18.79
CA HIS A 162 -0.06 -17.89 -18.08
C HIS A 162 0.99 -16.81 -17.86
N ILE A 163 1.21 -16.43 -16.61
CA ILE A 163 2.07 -15.31 -16.25
C ILE A 163 3.41 -15.86 -15.76
N THR A 164 4.48 -15.36 -16.34
CA THR A 164 5.85 -15.63 -15.90
C THR A 164 6.57 -14.29 -15.74
N LYS A 165 7.27 -14.10 -14.62
CA LYS A 165 8.10 -12.91 -14.42
C LYS A 165 9.44 -13.11 -15.11
N LYS A 166 9.81 -12.20 -15.99
CA LYS A 166 11.14 -12.19 -16.58
C LYS A 166 12.16 -11.93 -15.47
N ARG A 167 13.23 -12.70 -15.43
CA ARG A 167 14.40 -12.32 -14.64
C ARG A 167 15.05 -11.15 -15.38
N ARG A 168 14.76 -9.91 -14.97
CA ARG A 168 15.63 -8.79 -15.33
C ARG A 168 16.95 -9.05 -14.59
N ALA A 169 18.02 -9.29 -15.34
CA ALA A 169 19.33 -9.26 -14.77
C ALA A 169 19.50 -7.88 -14.13
N ASP A 170 19.68 -7.87 -12.80
CA ASP A 170 20.11 -6.73 -11.97
C ASP A 170 19.24 -5.47 -11.83
N ASP A 171 17.97 -5.47 -12.20
CA ASP A 171 17.13 -4.34 -11.79
C ASP A 171 16.61 -4.54 -10.35
N ASN A 172 17.48 -4.25 -9.39
CA ASN A 172 17.14 -4.13 -7.97
C ASN A 172 16.71 -2.70 -7.58
N SER A 173 16.39 -1.83 -8.56
CA SER A 173 16.05 -0.43 -8.32
C SER A 173 14.89 -0.30 -7.33
N TYR A 174 13.81 -1.10 -7.47
CA TYR A 174 12.71 -1.10 -6.51
C TYR A 174 13.13 -1.57 -5.11
N LYS A 175 14.09 -2.51 -5.01
CA LYS A 175 14.62 -2.95 -3.70
C LYS A 175 15.53 -1.89 -3.08
N LEU A 176 16.18 -1.08 -3.91
CA LEU A 176 16.95 0.07 -3.47
C LEU A 176 16.00 1.20 -3.01
N GLU A 177 14.95 1.47 -3.76
CA GLU A 177 13.91 2.42 -3.39
C GLU A 177 13.19 2.00 -2.10
N ASP A 178 12.79 0.72 -1.96
CA ASP A 178 12.23 0.18 -0.73
C ASP A 178 13.22 0.28 0.44
N LYS A 179 14.51 -0.02 0.23
CA LYS A 179 15.54 0.12 1.26
C LYS A 179 15.79 1.58 1.64
N VAL A 180 15.77 2.49 0.68
CA VAL A 180 15.90 3.93 0.92
C VAL A 180 14.68 4.44 1.68
N TYR A 181 13.47 4.03 1.29
CA TYR A 181 12.24 4.39 1.98
C TYR A 181 12.20 3.85 3.41
N GLN A 182 12.57 2.57 3.62
CA GLN A 182 12.64 1.98 4.97
C GLN A 182 13.68 2.67 5.83
N LYS A 183 14.87 2.98 5.28
CA LYS A 183 15.90 3.75 6.00
C LYS A 183 15.41 5.15 6.36
N ALA A 184 14.76 5.85 5.43
CA ALA A 184 14.22 7.18 5.69
C ALA A 184 13.09 7.14 6.75
N LYS A 185 12.26 6.10 6.73
CA LYS A 185 11.21 5.88 7.73
C LYS A 185 11.81 5.62 9.12
N VAL A 186 12.80 4.72 9.21
CA VAL A 186 13.52 4.43 10.47
C VAL A 186 14.20 5.68 11.01
N GLN A 187 14.91 6.43 10.15
CA GLN A 187 15.56 7.69 10.56
C GLN A 187 14.56 8.74 11.04
N LYS A 188 13.38 8.80 10.44
CA LYS A 188 12.32 9.71 10.88
C LYS A 188 11.76 9.29 12.24
N GLU A 189 11.49 8.00 12.44
CA GLU A 189 11.04 7.45 13.72
C GLU A 189 12.09 7.64 14.82
N GLU A 190 13.37 7.40 14.51
CA GLU A 190 14.49 7.65 15.44
C GLU A 190 14.58 9.13 15.83
N LYS A 191 14.45 10.04 14.86
CA LYS A 191 14.46 11.48 15.12
C LYS A 191 13.26 11.93 15.96
N GLU A 192 12.06 11.43 15.68
CA GLU A 192 10.87 11.71 16.46
C GLU A 192 11.00 11.17 17.89
N ASN A 193 11.54 9.97 18.07
CA ASN A 193 11.81 9.38 19.37
C ASN A 193 12.89 10.16 20.15
N LEU A 194 13.94 10.65 19.47
CA LEU A 194 14.95 11.49 20.09
C LEU A 194 14.37 12.82 20.58
N LEU A 195 13.59 13.51 19.75
CA LEU A 195 12.92 14.75 20.13
C LEU A 195 11.95 14.56 21.29
N TYR A 196 11.24 13.43 21.30
CA TYR A 196 10.35 13.08 22.41
C TYR A 196 11.15 12.81 23.70
N ALA A 197 12.27 12.07 23.62
CA ALA A 197 13.15 11.81 24.76
C ALA A 197 13.77 13.11 25.31
N GLU A 198 14.24 14.02 24.46
CA GLU A 198 14.76 15.33 24.87
C GLU A 198 13.70 16.19 25.57
N ALA A 199 12.46 16.21 25.05
CA ALA A 199 11.35 16.93 25.66
C ALA A 199 10.99 16.35 27.02
N MET A 200 10.96 15.02 27.15
CA MET A 200 10.69 14.33 28.42
C MET A 200 11.80 14.56 29.44
N GLN A 201 13.06 14.53 29.01
CA GLN A 201 14.21 14.83 29.84
C GLN A 201 14.15 16.26 30.39
N SER A 202 13.89 17.25 29.54
CA SER A 202 13.74 18.65 29.98
C SER A 202 12.65 18.80 31.04
N LYS A 203 11.51 18.13 30.83
CA LYS A 203 10.39 18.11 31.79
C LYS A 203 10.77 17.43 33.10
N TYR A 204 11.49 16.29 33.02
CA TYR A 204 11.95 15.55 34.18
C TYR A 204 13.00 16.35 34.97
N THR A 205 13.98 16.97 34.32
CA THR A 205 14.98 17.83 34.95
C THR A 205 14.33 18.98 35.72
N LYS A 206 13.31 19.60 35.14
CA LYS A 206 12.54 20.65 35.84
C LYS A 206 11.85 20.14 37.10
N LEU A 207 11.21 18.97 37.04
CA LEU A 207 10.57 18.34 38.19
C LEU A 207 11.59 17.92 39.28
N LEU A 208 12.78 17.45 38.88
CA LEU A 208 13.86 17.14 39.81
C LEU A 208 14.38 18.40 40.50
N LEU A 209 14.61 19.49 39.78
CA LEU A 209 15.03 20.76 40.34
C LEU A 209 14.02 21.26 41.37
N GLU A 210 12.72 21.18 41.09
CA GLU A 210 11.67 21.49 42.03
C GLU A 210 11.74 20.58 43.26
N HIS A 211 12.04 19.29 43.07
CA HIS A 211 12.20 18.35 44.17
C HIS A 211 13.46 18.64 45.04
N PHE A 212 14.60 18.99 44.42
CA PHE A 212 15.82 19.34 45.14
C PHE A 212 15.72 20.64 45.95
N LEU A 213 14.75 21.48 45.62
CA LEU A 213 14.45 22.68 46.39
C LEU A 213 13.63 22.39 47.69
N LEU A 214 13.10 21.15 47.79
CA LEU A 214 12.37 20.73 48.99
C LEU A 214 13.30 20.54 50.18
N SER A 215 12.91 21.01 51.34
CA SER A 215 13.61 20.75 52.58
C SER A 215 13.49 19.27 52.99
N PRO A 216 14.43 18.74 53.80
CA PRO A 216 14.32 17.38 54.33
C PRO A 216 13.02 17.10 55.06
N TYR A 217 12.40 18.10 55.65
CA TYR A 217 11.12 18.01 56.33
C TYR A 217 9.97 17.83 55.31
N GLU A 218 9.98 18.58 54.24
CA GLU A 218 9.00 18.44 53.15
C GLU A 218 9.06 17.09 52.44
N MET A 219 10.26 16.53 52.31
CA MET A 219 10.50 15.20 51.72
C MET A 219 9.94 14.07 52.60
N THR A 220 9.83 14.26 53.92
CA THR A 220 9.18 13.29 54.80
C THR A 220 7.65 13.42 54.88
N ASN A 221 7.11 14.46 54.27
CA ASN A 221 5.67 14.68 54.22
C ASN A 221 4.99 13.66 53.27
N PRO A 222 3.98 12.89 53.75
CA PRO A 222 3.27 11.90 52.91
C PRO A 222 2.61 12.49 51.68
N ALA A 223 2.13 13.73 51.74
CA ALA A 223 1.52 14.41 50.58
C ALA A 223 2.55 14.74 49.50
N THR A 224 3.77 15.19 49.89
CA THR A 224 4.88 15.45 49.00
C THR A 224 5.35 14.16 48.34
N MET A 225 5.52 13.09 49.12
CA MET A 225 5.91 11.77 48.58
C MET A 225 4.85 11.21 47.61
N ALA A 226 3.58 11.36 47.90
CA ALA A 226 2.51 10.97 46.99
C ALA A 226 2.53 11.79 45.68
N GLY A 227 2.88 13.08 45.75
CA GLY A 227 3.08 13.95 44.60
C GLY A 227 4.24 13.50 43.72
N LEU A 228 5.40 13.17 44.34
CA LEU A 228 6.59 12.63 43.65
C LEU A 228 6.29 11.30 42.96
N GLN A 229 5.65 10.37 43.65
CA GLN A 229 5.25 9.07 43.08
C GLN A 229 4.30 9.22 41.88
N ARG A 230 3.42 10.20 41.92
CA ARG A 230 2.44 10.43 40.83
C ARG A 230 3.03 11.17 39.65
N ASN A 231 3.90 12.16 39.87
CA ASN A 231 4.28 13.13 38.84
C ASN A 231 5.75 12.97 38.37
N VAL A 232 6.64 12.45 39.23
CA VAL A 232 8.08 12.38 38.94
C VAL A 232 8.52 10.97 38.55
N TYR A 233 8.23 9.98 39.37
CA TYR A 233 8.72 8.62 39.15
C TYR A 233 8.22 7.97 37.86
N PRO A 234 6.96 8.12 37.43
CA PRO A 234 6.51 7.58 36.14
C PRO A 234 7.28 8.17 34.95
N LYS A 235 7.69 9.45 35.06
CA LYS A 235 8.48 10.12 34.03
C LYS A 235 9.93 9.65 33.99
N TYR A 236 10.49 9.29 35.12
CA TYR A 236 11.81 8.67 35.20
C TYR A 236 11.81 7.28 34.54
N ASP A 237 10.81 6.47 34.82
CA ASP A 237 10.69 5.14 34.22
C ASP A 237 10.50 5.25 32.71
N GLU A 238 9.68 6.17 32.22
CA GLU A 238 9.46 6.45 30.80
C GLU A 238 10.76 6.89 30.08
N LEU A 239 11.56 7.75 30.69
CA LEU A 239 12.87 8.16 30.18
C LEU A 239 13.87 6.99 30.16
N LYS A 240 13.87 6.18 31.20
CA LYS A 240 14.73 5.00 31.30
C LYS A 240 14.43 3.99 30.20
N ASP A 241 13.16 3.79 29.88
CA ASP A 241 12.73 2.89 28.80
C ASP A 241 13.11 3.44 27.41
N LEU A 242 13.09 4.77 27.23
CA LEU A 242 13.45 5.42 25.96
C LEU A 242 14.97 5.52 25.72
N MET A 243 15.74 5.89 26.73
CA MET A 243 17.17 6.22 26.60
C MET A 243 18.12 5.18 27.22
N GLY A 244 17.57 4.21 27.93
CA GLY A 244 18.33 3.28 28.77
C GLY A 244 18.94 3.94 30.03
N ILE A 245 19.41 3.11 30.94
CA ILE A 245 19.98 3.57 32.24
C ILE A 245 21.18 4.49 32.04
N ASP A 246 22.03 4.18 31.07
CA ASP A 246 23.26 4.97 30.82
C ASP A 246 22.95 6.31 30.15
N GLY A 247 21.89 6.38 29.33
CA GLY A 247 21.42 7.63 28.78
C GLY A 247 20.90 8.56 29.86
N VAL A 248 20.08 8.06 30.77
CA VAL A 248 19.57 8.83 31.93
C VAL A 248 20.67 9.32 32.85
N LYS A 249 21.69 8.48 33.15
CA LYS A 249 22.82 8.84 34.00
C LYS A 249 23.70 9.96 33.45
N LYS A 250 23.79 10.11 32.14
CA LYS A 250 24.58 11.19 31.51
C LYS A 250 23.94 12.57 31.64
N HIS A 251 22.68 12.61 31.98
CA HIS A 251 21.86 13.83 32.02
C HIS A 251 21.39 14.20 33.46
N LEU A 252 21.65 13.34 34.43
CA LEU A 252 21.58 13.64 35.86
C LEU A 252 22.92 14.13 36.38
#